data_505ce052bec8150f55e231991ad384fb
#
_entry.id   505ce052bec8150f55e231991ad384fb
#
_cell.length_a   1.000
_cell.length_b   1.000
_cell.length_c   1.000
_cell.angle_alpha   90.00
_cell.angle_beta   90.00
_cell.angle_gamma   90.00
#
_symmetry.space_group_name_H-M   'P 1'
#
loop_
_entity.id
_entity.type
_entity.pdbx_description
1 polymer ?
#
loop_
_entity_poly.entity_id
_entity_poly.type
_entity_poly.pdbx_seq_one_letter_code
_entity_poly.pdbx_strand_id
1 'polypeptide(L)'
;LNSLQHRGQESCGITVSNGENLHREKGMGLVIDVFKEENLNNLVGNVGIGHVRYSTAGGSHDYNTQPLMAFAKGIEMSLAHNGNLINHQILRTRLEEDGVMFQTAIDSEVILYLIARYYKGDIVEAIKKTMKLIKGAYAVVLCLKDKLVAFRDPLGIRPLVMGKNDEDVVFASENAAVEIVGATEIRDVKPGEIIVVDKEGANSSMYTTDEAPRHCFFEYVYFAREDATLDGTNAYNFRRRCGEYLSQESPCDVDLVVPVPDSGIPSAIGYAQKTGIPYAQGLVKNRYMGRTFIKPTQKEREMAVKLKLNPLRHVLKGKRVVLIDDSI
;
A
#
# COMPACT_ATOMS: atom_id res chain seq x y z
N LEU A 1 -1.49 -2.03 -11.13
CA LEU A 1 -1.25 -2.97 -10.02
C LEU A 1 0.16 -3.55 -10.01
N ASN A 2 0.74 -3.94 -11.14
CA ASN A 2 2.11 -4.46 -11.21
C ASN A 2 3.15 -3.53 -10.57
N SER A 3 3.02 -2.22 -10.75
CA SER A 3 3.93 -1.22 -10.13
C SER A 3 3.87 -1.23 -8.61
N LEU A 4 2.77 -1.69 -8.05
CA LEU A 4 2.52 -1.77 -6.60
C LEU A 4 2.68 -3.19 -6.04
N GLN A 5 3.17 -4.17 -6.83
CA GLN A 5 3.26 -5.57 -6.42
C GLN A 5 4.14 -5.78 -5.18
N HIS A 6 5.12 -4.91 -4.96
CA HIS A 6 5.97 -4.92 -3.75
C HIS A 6 5.16 -4.67 -2.46
N ARG A 7 3.98 -4.03 -2.55
CA ARG A 7 3.09 -3.75 -1.41
C ARG A 7 2.22 -4.94 -1.01
N GLY A 8 2.01 -5.92 -1.92
CA GLY A 8 1.25 -7.13 -1.65
C GLY A 8 1.54 -8.23 -2.66
N GLN A 9 1.77 -9.46 -2.19
CA GLN A 9 2.14 -10.61 -3.03
C GLN A 9 1.26 -11.83 -2.79
N GLU A 10 0.22 -11.71 -1.97
CA GLU A 10 -0.60 -12.83 -1.53
C GLU A 10 -1.82 -13.02 -2.42
N SER A 11 -2.50 -11.95 -2.72
CA SER A 11 -3.68 -11.95 -3.58
C SER A 11 -3.86 -10.59 -4.24
N CYS A 12 -4.63 -10.55 -5.31
CA CYS A 12 -4.96 -9.33 -6.01
C CYS A 12 -6.34 -9.38 -6.62
N GLY A 13 -6.91 -8.21 -6.89
CA GLY A 13 -8.22 -8.08 -7.51
C GLY A 13 -8.40 -6.75 -8.21
N ILE A 14 -9.32 -6.72 -9.15
CA ILE A 14 -9.77 -5.55 -9.90
C ILE A 14 -11.30 -5.56 -9.94
N THR A 15 -11.90 -4.40 -9.74
CA THR A 15 -13.31 -4.17 -10.03
C THR A 15 -13.41 -3.02 -11.02
N VAL A 16 -14.24 -3.20 -12.05
CA VAL A 16 -14.49 -2.18 -13.09
C VAL A 16 -15.99 -1.97 -13.25
N SER A 17 -16.39 -0.74 -13.44
CA SER A 17 -17.76 -0.35 -13.79
C SER A 17 -17.88 -0.05 -15.29
N ASN A 18 -18.85 -0.68 -15.92
CA ASN A 18 -19.22 -0.36 -17.30
C ASN A 18 -20.30 0.73 -17.41
N GLY A 19 -20.63 1.39 -16.30
CA GLY A 19 -21.72 2.37 -16.22
C GLY A 19 -23.10 1.78 -15.88
N GLU A 20 -23.23 0.45 -15.84
CA GLU A 20 -24.46 -0.26 -15.44
C GLU A 20 -24.23 -1.16 -14.23
N ASN A 21 -23.21 -1.99 -14.28
CA ASN A 21 -22.86 -2.99 -13.26
C ASN A 21 -21.38 -2.94 -12.94
N LEU A 22 -21.03 -3.46 -11.77
CA LEU A 22 -19.65 -3.68 -11.36
C LEU A 22 -19.21 -5.11 -11.71
N HIS A 23 -18.11 -5.24 -12.43
CA HIS A 23 -17.46 -6.51 -12.76
C HIS A 23 -16.19 -6.65 -11.94
N ARG A 24 -16.04 -7.79 -11.24
CA ARG A 24 -14.89 -8.05 -10.38
C ARG A 24 -14.21 -9.35 -10.72
N GLU A 25 -12.88 -9.28 -10.89
CA GLU A 25 -11.99 -10.43 -10.98
C GLU A 25 -10.97 -10.36 -9.83
N LYS A 26 -10.73 -11.47 -9.14
CA LYS A 26 -9.78 -11.57 -8.04
C LYS A 26 -9.21 -12.98 -7.90
N GLY A 27 -8.06 -13.11 -7.26
CA GLY A 27 -7.46 -14.41 -7.00
C GLY A 27 -6.25 -14.36 -6.07
N MET A 28 -5.84 -15.54 -5.63
CA MET A 28 -4.62 -15.71 -4.85
C MET A 28 -3.40 -15.75 -5.79
N GLY A 29 -2.33 -15.05 -5.42
CA GLY A 29 -1.09 -14.98 -6.18
C GLY A 29 -0.73 -13.57 -6.64
N LEU A 30 0.27 -13.48 -7.51
CA LEU A 30 0.74 -12.22 -8.09
C LEU A 30 -0.21 -11.73 -9.19
N VAL A 31 -0.17 -10.44 -9.49
CA VAL A 31 -0.99 -9.83 -10.55
C VAL A 31 -0.83 -10.57 -11.88
N ILE A 32 0.41 -10.91 -12.25
CA ILE A 32 0.70 -11.65 -13.49
C ILE A 32 0.16 -13.09 -13.48
N ASP A 33 0.00 -13.70 -12.31
CA ASP A 33 -0.51 -15.06 -12.19
C ASP A 33 -2.04 -15.10 -12.23
N VAL A 34 -2.70 -14.12 -11.63
CA VAL A 34 -4.16 -14.03 -11.52
C VAL A 34 -4.78 -13.47 -12.80
N PHE A 35 -4.23 -12.39 -13.35
CA PHE A 35 -4.81 -11.72 -14.51
C PHE A 35 -4.21 -12.24 -15.81
N LYS A 36 -5.00 -13.01 -16.53
CA LYS A 36 -4.72 -13.50 -17.89
C LYS A 36 -5.63 -12.73 -18.86
N GLU A 37 -5.33 -12.83 -20.14
CA GLU A 37 -6.12 -12.19 -21.20
C GLU A 37 -7.62 -12.52 -21.10
N GLU A 38 -7.94 -13.75 -20.77
CA GLU A 38 -9.32 -14.23 -20.66
C GLU A 38 -10.14 -13.50 -19.60
N ASN A 39 -9.58 -13.28 -18.38
CA ASN A 39 -10.30 -12.56 -17.32
C ASN A 39 -10.20 -11.04 -17.47
N LEU A 40 -9.16 -10.51 -18.09
CA LEU A 40 -9.09 -9.09 -18.40
C LEU A 40 -10.17 -8.65 -19.38
N ASN A 41 -10.57 -9.52 -20.32
CA ASN A 41 -11.65 -9.23 -21.26
C ASN A 41 -13.03 -9.05 -20.59
N ASN A 42 -13.21 -9.53 -19.36
CA ASN A 42 -14.44 -9.33 -18.57
C ASN A 42 -14.45 -7.96 -17.86
N LEU A 43 -13.30 -7.28 -17.77
CA LEU A 43 -13.14 -6.01 -17.04
C LEU A 43 -13.26 -4.83 -18.01
N VAL A 44 -14.44 -4.67 -18.60
CA VAL A 44 -14.73 -3.57 -19.52
C VAL A 44 -15.42 -2.42 -18.79
N GLY A 45 -14.91 -1.20 -18.94
CA GLY A 45 -15.51 0.00 -18.37
C GLY A 45 -14.51 1.14 -18.19
N ASN A 46 -15.02 2.28 -17.70
CA ASN A 46 -14.26 3.54 -17.60
C ASN A 46 -13.89 3.91 -16.16
N VAL A 47 -14.45 3.23 -15.18
CA VAL A 47 -14.15 3.45 -13.76
C VAL A 47 -13.73 2.13 -13.14
N GLY A 48 -12.60 2.10 -12.46
CA GLY A 48 -12.13 0.88 -11.84
C GLY A 48 -11.23 1.11 -10.64
N ILE A 49 -11.18 0.11 -9.78
CA ILE A 49 -10.26 0.06 -8.62
C ILE A 49 -9.56 -1.28 -8.59
N GLY A 50 -8.38 -1.31 -8.00
CA GLY A 50 -7.64 -2.54 -7.83
C GLY A 50 -6.86 -2.58 -6.53
N HIS A 51 -6.51 -3.79 -6.09
CA HIS A 51 -5.75 -4.00 -4.86
C HIS A 51 -4.77 -5.16 -5.01
N VAL A 52 -3.60 -5.00 -4.41
CA VAL A 52 -2.63 -6.08 -4.13
C VAL A 52 -2.56 -6.25 -2.62
N ARG A 53 -2.80 -7.45 -2.13
CA ARG A 53 -2.96 -7.72 -0.70
C ARG A 53 -1.70 -8.32 -0.08
N TYR A 54 -1.39 -7.81 1.10
CA TYR A 54 -0.52 -8.42 2.08
C TYR A 54 -1.33 -8.63 3.37
N SER A 55 -1.44 -9.87 3.87
CA SER A 55 -2.27 -10.14 5.06
C SER A 55 -1.71 -9.48 6.29
N THR A 56 -2.51 -8.58 6.88
CA THR A 56 -2.28 -8.03 8.23
C THR A 56 -3.33 -8.54 9.21
N ALA A 57 -4.56 -8.74 8.74
CA ALA A 57 -5.69 -9.25 9.50
C ALA A 57 -6.48 -10.28 8.70
N GLY A 58 -7.14 -11.23 9.36
CA GLY A 58 -8.07 -12.18 8.76
C GLY A 58 -7.46 -13.38 8.04
N GLY A 59 -6.11 -13.53 8.04
CA GLY A 59 -5.43 -14.66 7.40
C GLY A 59 -5.45 -14.62 5.87
N SER A 60 -4.74 -15.62 5.26
CA SER A 60 -4.57 -15.76 3.81
C SER A 60 -5.69 -16.65 3.24
N HIS A 61 -6.81 -16.03 2.89
CA HIS A 61 -7.98 -16.69 2.31
C HIS A 61 -8.51 -15.89 1.12
N ASP A 62 -8.97 -16.59 0.09
CA ASP A 62 -9.51 -15.95 -1.13
C ASP A 62 -10.68 -14.99 -0.83
N TYR A 63 -11.57 -15.34 0.10
CA TYR A 63 -12.69 -14.46 0.47
C TYR A 63 -12.24 -13.11 1.07
N ASN A 64 -11.01 -13.00 1.59
CA ASN A 64 -10.41 -11.75 2.09
C ASN A 64 -9.74 -10.91 1.00
N THR A 65 -9.70 -11.40 -0.24
CA THR A 65 -9.11 -10.65 -1.36
C THR A 65 -9.96 -9.44 -1.70
N GLN A 66 -9.31 -8.29 -1.79
CA GLN A 66 -9.91 -7.02 -2.20
C GLN A 66 -9.75 -6.81 -3.72
N PRO A 67 -10.61 -5.97 -4.36
CA PRO A 67 -11.69 -5.16 -3.79
C PRO A 67 -12.86 -5.96 -3.24
N LEU A 68 -13.50 -5.44 -2.18
CA LEU A 68 -14.74 -5.97 -1.62
C LEU A 68 -15.94 -5.35 -2.34
N MET A 69 -17.02 -6.10 -2.45
CA MET A 69 -18.27 -5.59 -3.05
C MET A 69 -19.43 -5.69 -2.08
N ALA A 70 -20.30 -4.71 -2.10
CA ALA A 70 -21.59 -4.72 -1.41
C ALA A 70 -22.68 -4.18 -2.34
N PHE A 71 -23.87 -4.76 -2.18
CA PHE A 71 -25.11 -4.25 -2.79
C PHE A 71 -26.03 -3.76 -1.69
N ALA A 72 -26.34 -2.49 -1.69
CA ALA A 72 -27.21 -1.90 -0.69
C ALA A 72 -28.06 -0.77 -1.29
N LYS A 73 -29.36 -0.76 -0.96
CA LYS A 73 -30.31 0.29 -1.39
C LYS A 73 -30.35 0.51 -2.91
N GLY A 74 -30.21 -0.56 -3.68
CA GLY A 74 -30.22 -0.52 -5.14
C GLY A 74 -28.93 -0.05 -5.80
N ILE A 75 -27.82 0.02 -5.04
CA ILE A 75 -26.53 0.50 -5.52
C ILE A 75 -25.47 -0.56 -5.25
N GLU A 76 -24.66 -0.83 -6.27
CA GLU A 76 -23.42 -1.59 -6.15
C GLU A 76 -22.27 -0.65 -5.74
N MET A 77 -21.46 -1.12 -4.80
CA MET A 77 -20.25 -0.44 -4.34
C MET A 77 -19.10 -1.44 -4.27
N SER A 78 -17.92 -1.02 -4.72
CA SER A 78 -16.70 -1.81 -4.55
C SER A 78 -15.62 -0.97 -3.89
N LEU A 79 -14.91 -1.55 -2.90
CA LEU A 79 -13.96 -0.84 -2.05
C LEU A 79 -12.62 -1.57 -1.98
N ALA A 80 -11.53 -0.81 -2.08
CA ALA A 80 -10.20 -1.24 -1.72
C ALA A 80 -9.59 -0.32 -0.66
N HIS A 81 -8.93 -0.92 0.34
CA HIS A 81 -8.42 -0.26 1.52
C HIS A 81 -6.98 -0.69 1.81
N ASN A 82 -6.11 0.29 1.92
CA ASN A 82 -4.76 0.15 2.47
C ASN A 82 -4.73 0.75 3.87
N GLY A 83 -4.58 -0.09 4.89
CA GLY A 83 -4.56 0.39 6.25
C GLY A 83 -4.95 -0.66 7.28
N ASN A 84 -5.32 -0.19 8.47
CA ASN A 84 -5.83 -1.03 9.55
C ASN A 84 -6.67 -0.20 10.52
N LEU A 85 -7.89 -0.65 10.80
CA LEU A 85 -8.78 -0.05 11.78
C LEU A 85 -8.57 -0.67 13.16
N ILE A 86 -8.29 0.16 14.16
CA ILE A 86 -8.07 -0.30 15.53
C ILE A 86 -9.37 -0.61 16.29
N ASN A 87 -10.52 -0.13 15.80
CA ASN A 87 -11.83 -0.33 16.43
C ASN A 87 -12.81 -1.16 15.58
N HIS A 88 -12.30 -1.88 14.56
CA HIS A 88 -13.15 -2.64 13.63
C HIS A 88 -14.00 -3.70 14.31
N GLN A 89 -13.49 -4.37 15.34
CA GLN A 89 -14.23 -5.40 16.08
C GLN A 89 -15.52 -4.85 16.72
N ILE A 90 -15.42 -3.70 17.40
CA ILE A 90 -16.56 -3.05 18.05
C ILE A 90 -17.61 -2.62 17.01
N LEU A 91 -17.15 -2.06 15.90
CA LEU A 91 -18.04 -1.63 14.82
C LEU A 91 -18.68 -2.81 14.11
N ARG A 92 -17.93 -3.91 13.93
CA ARG A 92 -18.42 -5.17 13.38
C ARG A 92 -19.56 -5.73 14.20
N THR A 93 -19.34 -5.91 15.51
CA THR A 93 -20.38 -6.42 16.43
C THR A 93 -21.67 -5.60 16.36
N ARG A 94 -21.56 -4.26 16.34
CA ARG A 94 -22.74 -3.39 16.21
C ARG A 94 -23.47 -3.56 14.88
N LEU A 95 -22.74 -3.73 13.80
CA LEU A 95 -23.34 -3.98 12.49
C LEU A 95 -24.00 -5.36 12.42
N GLU A 96 -23.42 -6.39 13.07
CA GLU A 96 -23.99 -7.73 13.19
C GLU A 96 -25.29 -7.72 14.03
N GLU A 97 -25.33 -6.96 15.13
CA GLU A 97 -26.55 -6.72 15.93
C GLU A 97 -27.66 -6.03 15.10
N ASP A 98 -27.28 -5.18 14.15
CA ASP A 98 -28.19 -4.54 13.18
C ASP A 98 -28.55 -5.45 11.98
N GLY A 99 -28.12 -6.73 11.98
CA GLY A 99 -28.45 -7.73 10.96
C GLY A 99 -27.52 -7.76 9.75
N VAL A 100 -26.34 -7.11 9.79
CA VAL A 100 -25.36 -7.20 8.71
C VAL A 100 -24.64 -8.54 8.80
N MET A 101 -24.61 -9.28 7.69
CA MET A 101 -23.87 -10.53 7.55
C MET A 101 -22.54 -10.27 6.83
N PHE A 102 -21.43 -10.37 7.54
CA PHE A 102 -20.11 -10.23 6.99
C PHE A 102 -19.66 -11.48 6.20
N GLN A 103 -19.01 -11.28 5.10
CA GLN A 103 -18.48 -12.34 4.23
C GLN A 103 -16.99 -12.59 4.45
N THR A 104 -16.30 -11.63 5.05
CA THR A 104 -14.85 -11.66 5.26
C THR A 104 -14.49 -11.44 6.73
N ALA A 105 -13.23 -11.68 7.07
CA ALA A 105 -12.70 -11.42 8.41
C ALA A 105 -11.91 -10.10 8.50
N ILE A 106 -11.89 -9.27 7.42
CA ILE A 106 -11.06 -8.07 7.37
C ILE A 106 -11.85 -6.82 7.76
N ASP A 107 -11.13 -5.85 8.29
CA ASP A 107 -11.64 -4.55 8.73
C ASP A 107 -12.21 -3.68 7.61
N SER A 108 -11.72 -3.87 6.39
CA SER A 108 -12.16 -3.14 5.20
C SER A 108 -13.66 -3.30 4.92
N GLU A 109 -14.23 -4.46 5.25
CA GLU A 109 -15.66 -4.75 5.07
C GLU A 109 -16.54 -3.89 5.99
N VAL A 110 -16.01 -3.53 7.17
CA VAL A 110 -16.68 -2.61 8.10
C VAL A 110 -16.82 -1.21 7.46
N ILE A 111 -15.77 -0.73 6.79
CA ILE A 111 -15.81 0.56 6.09
C ILE A 111 -16.90 0.53 5.01
N LEU A 112 -16.91 -0.52 4.20
CA LEU A 112 -17.87 -0.67 3.09
C LEU A 112 -19.31 -0.67 3.59
N TYR A 113 -19.63 -1.44 4.63
CA TYR A 113 -20.99 -1.51 5.17
C TYR A 113 -21.41 -0.24 5.90
N LEU A 114 -20.50 0.48 6.56
CA LEU A 114 -20.82 1.78 7.14
C LEU A 114 -21.15 2.80 6.06
N ILE A 115 -20.39 2.87 4.96
CA ILE A 115 -20.70 3.75 3.83
C ILE A 115 -22.06 3.38 3.23
N ALA A 116 -22.31 2.12 2.96
CA ALA A 116 -23.59 1.63 2.43
C ALA A 116 -24.77 1.96 3.35
N ARG A 117 -24.58 1.84 4.66
CA ARG A 117 -25.59 2.20 5.68
C ARG A 117 -25.95 3.68 5.65
N TYR A 118 -24.94 4.55 5.58
CA TYR A 118 -25.15 6.01 5.63
C TYR A 118 -25.48 6.61 4.26
N TYR A 119 -25.30 5.88 3.19
CA TYR A 119 -25.61 6.38 1.86
C TYR A 119 -27.12 6.66 1.69
N LYS A 120 -27.42 7.91 1.30
CA LYS A 120 -28.77 8.42 1.00
C LYS A 120 -28.78 9.30 -0.26
N GLY A 121 -27.94 8.94 -1.26
CA GLY A 121 -27.78 9.73 -2.50
C GLY A 121 -26.52 10.61 -2.52
N ASP A 122 -25.97 10.97 -1.36
CA ASP A 122 -24.71 11.72 -1.23
C ASP A 122 -23.61 10.85 -0.63
N ILE A 123 -22.60 10.56 -1.47
CA ILE A 123 -21.47 9.70 -1.08
C ILE A 123 -20.49 10.41 -0.13
N VAL A 124 -20.30 11.72 -0.28
CA VAL A 124 -19.41 12.51 0.58
C VAL A 124 -19.94 12.53 2.00
N GLU A 125 -21.23 12.78 2.19
CA GLU A 125 -21.87 12.75 3.50
C GLU A 125 -21.85 11.35 4.13
N ALA A 126 -22.00 10.29 3.34
CA ALA A 126 -21.88 8.91 3.83
C ALA A 126 -20.47 8.61 4.32
N ILE A 127 -19.45 9.04 3.56
CA ILE A 127 -18.04 8.88 3.94
C ILE A 127 -17.73 9.71 5.20
N LYS A 128 -18.14 10.97 5.29
CA LYS A 128 -17.93 11.80 6.48
C LYS A 128 -18.53 11.17 7.75
N LYS A 129 -19.73 10.60 7.65
CA LYS A 129 -20.35 9.87 8.77
C LYS A 129 -19.59 8.62 9.14
N THR A 130 -19.05 7.90 8.16
CA THR A 130 -18.20 6.73 8.38
C THR A 130 -16.89 7.14 9.06
N MET A 131 -16.21 8.19 8.58
CA MET A 131 -14.96 8.69 9.14
C MET A 131 -15.08 9.12 10.61
N LYS A 132 -16.26 9.59 11.06
CA LYS A 132 -16.52 9.86 12.47
C LYS A 132 -16.45 8.64 13.38
N LEU A 133 -16.73 7.46 12.84
CA LEU A 133 -16.83 6.21 13.61
C LEU A 133 -15.56 5.38 13.56
N ILE A 134 -14.93 5.31 12.39
CA ILE A 134 -13.72 4.50 12.20
C ILE A 134 -12.51 5.17 12.81
N LYS A 135 -11.62 4.37 13.42
CA LYS A 135 -10.36 4.82 14.00
C LYS A 135 -9.22 3.95 13.48
N GLY A 136 -8.13 4.58 13.09
CA GLY A 136 -6.96 3.89 12.58
C GLY A 136 -6.39 4.56 11.34
N ALA A 137 -5.59 3.80 10.60
CA ALA A 137 -4.96 4.25 9.36
C ALA A 137 -5.75 3.73 8.17
N TYR A 138 -6.09 4.61 7.21
CA TYR A 138 -6.77 4.19 5.99
C TYR A 138 -6.51 5.13 4.81
N ALA A 139 -6.16 4.53 3.69
CA ALA A 139 -6.27 5.10 2.36
C ALA A 139 -7.23 4.21 1.56
N VAL A 140 -8.32 4.77 1.09
CA VAL A 140 -9.43 4.02 0.52
C VAL A 140 -9.75 4.53 -0.88
N VAL A 141 -10.00 3.61 -1.79
CA VAL A 141 -10.64 3.89 -3.08
C VAL A 141 -11.94 3.12 -3.18
N LEU A 142 -12.98 3.79 -3.69
CA LEU A 142 -14.33 3.26 -3.82
C LEU A 142 -14.81 3.45 -5.26
N CYS A 143 -15.29 2.38 -5.88
CA CYS A 143 -15.93 2.40 -7.19
C CYS A 143 -17.44 2.26 -7.03
N LEU A 144 -18.16 3.19 -7.63
CA LEU A 144 -19.59 3.14 -7.83
C LEU A 144 -19.87 3.03 -9.33
N LYS A 145 -21.12 2.90 -9.71
CA LYS A 145 -21.54 2.77 -11.10
C LYS A 145 -20.92 3.82 -12.03
N ASP A 146 -20.89 5.08 -11.59
CA ASP A 146 -20.49 6.24 -12.39
C ASP A 146 -19.47 7.15 -11.69
N LYS A 147 -18.89 6.69 -10.57
CA LYS A 147 -17.99 7.50 -9.75
C LYS A 147 -16.81 6.70 -9.22
N LEU A 148 -15.65 7.34 -9.26
CA LEU A 148 -14.48 6.93 -8.50
C LEU A 148 -14.32 7.85 -7.29
N VAL A 149 -14.17 7.28 -6.11
CA VAL A 149 -13.99 8.06 -4.89
C VAL A 149 -12.71 7.63 -4.20
N ALA A 150 -11.95 8.59 -3.72
CA ALA A 150 -10.75 8.36 -2.92
C ALA A 150 -10.81 9.18 -1.65
N PHE A 151 -10.41 8.60 -0.51
CA PHE A 151 -10.30 9.33 0.74
C PHE A 151 -9.20 8.78 1.64
N ARG A 152 -8.65 9.67 2.46
CA ARG A 152 -7.50 9.40 3.32
C ARG A 152 -7.82 9.72 4.77
N ASP A 153 -7.26 8.96 5.70
CA ASP A 153 -7.45 9.20 7.13
C ASP A 153 -6.99 10.62 7.55
N PRO A 154 -7.59 11.21 8.61
CA PRO A 154 -7.29 12.57 9.03
C PRO A 154 -5.85 12.83 9.44
N LEU A 155 -5.12 11.78 9.83
CA LEU A 155 -3.70 11.86 10.19
C LEU A 155 -2.76 11.63 9.00
N GLY A 156 -3.30 11.15 7.85
CA GLY A 156 -2.51 10.84 6.66
C GLY A 156 -1.49 9.71 6.89
N ILE A 157 -1.83 8.72 7.73
CA ILE A 157 -0.89 7.65 8.12
C ILE A 157 -0.48 6.81 6.91
N ARG A 158 -1.47 6.43 6.06
CA ARG A 158 -1.19 5.71 4.83
C ARG A 158 -1.11 6.64 3.63
N PRO A 159 -0.19 6.39 2.69
CA PRO A 159 -0.05 7.23 1.52
C PRO A 159 -1.20 7.02 0.53
N LEU A 160 -1.57 8.10 -0.14
CA LEU A 160 -2.49 8.10 -1.28
C LEU A 160 -2.13 9.26 -2.19
N VAL A 161 -1.88 8.98 -3.44
CA VAL A 161 -1.47 9.94 -4.47
C VAL A 161 -2.55 10.00 -5.53
N MET A 162 -2.84 11.19 -6.01
CA MET A 162 -3.69 11.47 -7.17
C MET A 162 -2.80 11.89 -8.33
N GLY A 163 -3.01 11.30 -9.49
CA GLY A 163 -2.44 11.70 -10.76
C GLY A 163 -3.52 12.07 -11.75
N LYS A 164 -3.27 13.05 -12.60
CA LYS A 164 -4.14 13.47 -13.70
C LYS A 164 -3.36 13.58 -14.99
N ASN A 165 -4.03 13.28 -16.08
CA ASN A 165 -3.67 13.71 -17.43
C ASN A 165 -4.89 14.38 -18.08
N ASP A 166 -4.87 14.64 -19.39
CA ASP A 166 -5.96 15.32 -20.09
C ASP A 166 -7.27 14.54 -20.09
N GLU A 167 -7.23 13.20 -19.95
CA GLU A 167 -8.36 12.30 -20.09
C GLU A 167 -8.72 11.59 -18.79
N ASP A 168 -7.72 11.29 -17.93
CA ASP A 168 -7.84 10.36 -16.81
C ASP A 168 -7.51 10.99 -15.45
N VAL A 169 -8.17 10.47 -14.42
CA VAL A 169 -7.79 10.66 -13.00
C VAL A 169 -7.49 9.31 -12.39
N VAL A 170 -6.31 9.18 -11.80
CA VAL A 170 -5.81 7.94 -11.21
C VAL A 170 -5.41 8.16 -9.76
N PHE A 171 -5.76 7.20 -8.88
CA PHE A 171 -5.30 7.16 -7.50
C PHE A 171 -4.41 5.94 -7.28
N ALA A 172 -3.33 6.11 -6.54
CA ALA A 172 -2.45 5.01 -6.16
C ALA A 172 -1.81 5.25 -4.80
N SER A 173 -1.25 4.20 -4.21
CA SER A 173 -0.49 4.33 -2.96
C SER A 173 0.85 5.04 -3.13
N GLU A 174 1.42 5.04 -4.35
CA GLU A 174 2.72 5.65 -4.66
C GLU A 174 2.70 6.37 -6.01
N ASN A 175 3.43 7.49 -6.12
CA ASN A 175 3.54 8.29 -7.35
C ASN A 175 4.05 7.49 -8.55
N ALA A 176 5.02 6.59 -8.36
CA ALA A 176 5.56 5.75 -9.42
C ALA A 176 4.47 4.94 -10.17
N ALA A 177 3.35 4.60 -9.50
CA ALA A 177 2.24 3.90 -10.14
C ALA A 177 1.38 4.82 -11.01
N VAL A 178 1.23 6.10 -10.66
CA VAL A 178 0.49 7.07 -11.47
C VAL A 178 1.35 7.63 -12.61
N GLU A 179 2.65 7.75 -12.42
CA GLU A 179 3.62 8.13 -13.46
C GLU A 179 3.65 7.14 -14.63
N ILE A 180 3.64 5.83 -14.33
CA ILE A 180 3.65 4.76 -15.36
C ILE A 180 2.43 4.81 -16.28
N VAL A 181 1.29 5.29 -15.80
CA VAL A 181 0.07 5.45 -16.62
C VAL A 181 -0.03 6.80 -17.29
N GLY A 182 1.05 7.60 -17.26
CA GLY A 182 1.15 8.86 -18.00
C GLY A 182 0.53 10.06 -17.31
N ALA A 183 0.33 10.01 -15.99
CA ALA A 183 -0.13 11.19 -15.25
C ALA A 183 0.96 12.29 -15.26
N THR A 184 0.55 13.51 -15.54
CA THR A 184 1.41 14.70 -15.61
C THR A 184 1.24 15.65 -14.42
N GLU A 185 0.02 15.71 -13.86
CA GLU A 185 -0.28 16.46 -12.65
C GLU A 185 -0.38 15.49 -11.48
N ILE A 186 0.62 15.46 -10.62
CA ILE A 186 0.71 14.51 -9.51
C ILE A 186 0.73 15.27 -8.17
N ARG A 187 -0.12 14.85 -7.24
CA ARG A 187 -0.12 15.36 -5.87
C ARG A 187 -0.53 14.30 -4.86
N ASP A 188 -0.11 14.47 -3.63
CA ASP A 188 -0.66 13.70 -2.52
C ASP A 188 -2.12 14.07 -2.23
N VAL A 189 -2.93 13.07 -1.88
CA VAL A 189 -4.25 13.30 -1.27
C VAL A 189 -4.01 13.74 0.16
N LYS A 190 -4.55 14.89 0.53
CA LYS A 190 -4.32 15.48 1.86
C LYS A 190 -4.94 14.62 2.97
N PRO A 191 -4.38 14.64 4.18
CA PRO A 191 -5.03 14.04 5.36
C PRO A 191 -6.46 14.56 5.52
N GLY A 192 -7.43 13.65 5.66
CA GLY A 192 -8.85 14.01 5.76
C GLY A 192 -9.53 14.43 4.47
N GLU A 193 -8.86 14.39 3.32
CA GLU A 193 -9.44 14.75 2.03
C GLU A 193 -10.30 13.58 1.47
N ILE A 194 -11.43 13.96 0.87
CA ILE A 194 -12.35 13.10 0.13
C ILE A 194 -12.45 13.68 -1.28
N ILE A 195 -12.12 12.88 -2.29
CA ILE A 195 -12.17 13.28 -3.69
C ILE A 195 -13.18 12.38 -4.41
N VAL A 196 -14.12 13.01 -5.10
CA VAL A 196 -15.10 12.33 -5.97
C VAL A 196 -14.78 12.70 -7.40
N VAL A 197 -14.61 11.68 -8.24
CA VAL A 197 -14.39 11.83 -9.68
C VAL A 197 -15.61 11.26 -10.40
N ASP A 198 -16.24 12.07 -11.22
CA ASP A 198 -17.34 11.69 -12.09
C ASP A 198 -17.22 12.39 -13.46
N LYS A 199 -18.24 12.32 -14.29
CA LYS A 199 -18.28 12.96 -15.63
C LYS A 199 -18.05 14.48 -15.62
N GLU A 200 -18.24 15.14 -14.48
CA GLU A 200 -18.04 16.59 -14.31
C GLU A 200 -16.60 16.92 -13.88
N GLY A 201 -15.81 15.89 -13.57
CA GLY A 201 -14.40 15.99 -13.15
C GLY A 201 -14.17 15.59 -11.70
N ALA A 202 -13.04 16.03 -11.14
CA ALA A 202 -12.62 15.72 -9.78
C ALA A 202 -13.00 16.84 -8.81
N ASN A 203 -13.85 16.53 -7.83
CA ASN A 203 -14.28 17.41 -6.78
C ASN A 203 -13.73 16.99 -5.42
N SER A 204 -13.11 17.93 -4.70
CA SER A 204 -12.49 17.69 -3.40
C SER A 204 -13.32 18.29 -2.26
N SER A 205 -13.40 17.56 -1.15
CA SER A 205 -14.01 17.98 0.11
C SER A 205 -13.13 17.58 1.28
N MET A 206 -13.09 18.38 2.34
CA MET A 206 -12.37 18.05 3.56
C MET A 206 -13.32 17.50 4.62
N TYR A 207 -12.90 16.43 5.30
CA TYR A 207 -13.55 15.95 6.51
C TYR A 207 -13.17 16.83 7.71
N THR A 208 -11.87 17.05 7.89
CA THR A 208 -11.29 17.95 8.90
C THR A 208 -9.94 18.45 8.43
N THR A 209 -9.52 19.61 8.96
CA THR A 209 -8.18 20.19 8.75
C THR A 209 -7.44 20.38 10.08
N ASP A 210 -8.03 19.93 11.19
CA ASP A 210 -7.58 20.26 12.55
C ASP A 210 -6.52 19.29 13.08
N GLU A 211 -6.30 18.17 12.38
CA GLU A 211 -5.33 17.15 12.78
C GLU A 211 -3.96 17.41 12.18
N ALA A 212 -2.92 17.33 13.01
CA ALA A 212 -1.54 17.35 12.53
C ALA A 212 -1.20 16.01 11.84
N PRO A 213 -0.62 16.02 10.62
CA PRO A 213 -0.23 14.80 9.93
C PRO A 213 0.71 13.91 10.75
N ARG A 214 0.50 12.60 10.68
CA ARG A 214 1.31 11.57 11.36
C ARG A 214 1.61 10.43 10.39
N HIS A 215 2.53 10.69 9.47
CA HIS A 215 2.90 9.71 8.44
C HIS A 215 3.50 8.44 9.04
N CYS A 216 3.23 7.31 8.41
CA CYS A 216 3.79 6.02 8.83
C CYS A 216 5.29 5.97 8.53
N PHE A 217 6.13 5.88 9.57
CA PHE A 217 7.58 5.76 9.43
C PHE A 217 7.99 4.55 8.56
N PHE A 218 7.29 3.43 8.69
CA PHE A 218 7.55 2.21 7.89
C PHE A 218 7.38 2.41 6.39
N GLU A 219 6.54 3.34 5.96
CA GLU A 219 6.44 3.65 4.53
C GLU A 219 7.79 4.15 3.99
N TYR A 220 8.45 5.04 4.73
CA TYR A 220 9.72 5.62 4.30
C TYR A 220 10.90 4.66 4.42
N VAL A 221 11.01 3.89 5.50
CA VAL A 221 12.17 3.00 5.72
C VAL A 221 12.10 1.72 4.91
N TYR A 222 10.89 1.20 4.62
CA TYR A 222 10.76 -0.14 4.07
C TYR A 222 9.72 -0.30 2.96
N PHE A 223 8.45 0.15 3.17
CA PHE A 223 7.36 -0.23 2.27
C PHE A 223 7.43 0.44 0.90
N ALA A 224 7.64 1.76 0.84
CA ALA A 224 7.68 2.50 -0.40
C ALA A 224 8.86 2.08 -1.27
N ARG A 225 8.69 2.14 -2.58
CA ARG A 225 9.82 2.02 -3.50
C ARG A 225 10.77 3.20 -3.31
N GLU A 226 12.03 3.02 -3.66
CA GLU A 226 13.06 4.06 -3.52
C GLU A 226 12.77 5.30 -4.36
N ASP A 227 12.13 5.12 -5.52
CA ASP A 227 11.68 6.19 -6.40
C ASP A 227 10.40 6.90 -5.94
N ALA A 228 9.72 6.38 -4.91
CA ALA A 228 8.51 6.99 -4.39
C ALA A 228 8.79 8.30 -3.64
N THR A 229 7.91 9.28 -3.87
CA THR A 229 7.81 10.51 -3.10
C THR A 229 6.45 10.55 -2.43
N LEU A 230 6.42 10.57 -1.11
CA LEU A 230 5.23 10.55 -0.28
C LEU A 230 5.20 11.79 0.60
N ASP A 231 4.13 12.56 0.54
CA ASP A 231 3.96 13.80 1.32
C ASP A 231 5.20 14.73 1.24
N GLY A 232 5.72 14.88 0.01
CA GLY A 232 6.89 15.71 -0.30
C GLY A 232 8.24 15.12 0.09
N THR A 233 8.30 13.91 0.64
CA THR A 233 9.54 13.25 1.06
C THR A 233 9.86 12.05 0.17
N ASN A 234 11.00 12.10 -0.53
CA ASN A 234 11.47 10.99 -1.35
C ASN A 234 12.09 9.88 -0.48
N ALA A 235 11.68 8.63 -0.71
CA ALA A 235 12.07 7.47 0.09
C ALA A 235 13.57 7.16 0.02
N TYR A 236 14.20 7.27 -1.15
CA TYR A 236 15.65 7.08 -1.30
C TYR A 236 16.43 8.08 -0.46
N ASN A 237 16.11 9.37 -0.59
CA ASN A 237 16.78 10.43 0.16
C ASN A 237 16.56 10.30 1.67
N PHE A 238 15.36 9.90 2.08
CA PHE A 238 15.06 9.64 3.49
C PHE A 238 15.97 8.53 4.05
N ARG A 239 16.02 7.37 3.39
CA ARG A 239 16.87 6.23 3.80
C ARG A 239 18.36 6.60 3.81
N ARG A 240 18.83 7.31 2.79
CA ARG A 240 20.21 7.77 2.73
C ARG A 240 20.57 8.65 3.94
N ARG A 241 19.71 9.59 4.31
CA ARG A 241 19.87 10.42 5.53
C ARG A 241 19.84 9.60 6.81
N CYS A 242 19.01 8.57 6.91
CA CYS A 242 19.04 7.63 8.04
C CYS A 242 20.45 7.01 8.20
N GLY A 243 21.05 6.59 7.10
CA GLY A 243 22.43 6.07 7.12
C GLY A 243 23.47 7.10 7.55
N GLU A 244 23.33 8.37 7.13
CA GLU A 244 24.21 9.45 7.57
C GLU A 244 24.12 9.69 9.11
N TYR A 245 22.89 9.65 9.66
CA TYR A 245 22.69 9.78 11.12
C TYR A 245 23.20 8.54 11.86
N LEU A 246 22.92 7.35 11.35
CA LEU A 246 23.40 6.09 11.95
C LEU A 246 24.92 6.06 12.08
N SER A 247 25.65 6.62 11.12
CA SER A 247 27.12 6.73 11.19
C SER A 247 27.64 7.58 12.36
N GLN A 248 26.82 8.52 12.84
CA GLN A 248 27.16 9.35 13.99
C GLN A 248 26.76 8.69 15.32
N GLU A 249 25.62 7.98 15.33
CA GLU A 249 25.10 7.29 16.52
C GLU A 249 25.87 5.99 16.80
N SER A 250 26.32 5.31 15.74
CA SER A 250 26.99 4.00 15.82
C SER A 250 28.23 3.96 14.91
N PRO A 251 29.28 4.72 15.22
CA PRO A 251 30.51 4.68 14.44
C PRO A 251 31.22 3.33 14.62
N CYS A 252 31.73 2.77 13.51
CA CYS A 252 32.43 1.49 13.50
C CYS A 252 33.81 1.61 12.85
N ASP A 253 34.82 0.94 13.43
CA ASP A 253 36.14 0.78 12.83
C ASP A 253 36.14 -0.52 12.00
N VAL A 254 35.82 -0.41 10.72
CA VAL A 254 35.66 -1.51 9.77
C VAL A 254 36.24 -1.18 8.41
N ASP A 255 36.46 -2.20 7.59
CA ASP A 255 37.07 -2.05 6.28
C ASP A 255 36.04 -1.77 5.18
N LEU A 256 34.76 -2.19 5.36
CA LEU A 256 33.70 -2.06 4.37
C LEU A 256 32.34 -1.81 5.02
N VAL A 257 31.54 -0.99 4.33
CA VAL A 257 30.10 -0.87 4.56
C VAL A 257 29.36 -1.75 3.56
N VAL A 258 28.51 -2.64 4.05
CA VAL A 258 27.80 -3.64 3.24
C VAL A 258 26.29 -3.51 3.49
N PRO A 259 25.45 -3.29 2.46
CA PRO A 259 23.99 -3.27 2.63
C PRO A 259 23.40 -4.66 2.74
N VAL A 260 22.31 -4.80 3.46
CA VAL A 260 21.33 -5.87 3.26
C VAL A 260 20.39 -5.45 2.13
N PRO A 261 20.45 -6.11 0.96
CA PRO A 261 19.67 -5.69 -0.20
C PRO A 261 18.17 -6.09 -0.06
N ASP A 262 17.21 -5.30 -0.58
CA ASP A 262 17.43 -4.07 -1.36
C ASP A 262 17.31 -2.82 -0.46
N SER A 263 16.45 -2.83 0.55
CA SER A 263 16.03 -1.68 1.38
C SER A 263 17.16 -1.01 2.16
N GLY A 264 18.20 -1.76 2.57
CA GLY A 264 19.37 -1.22 3.25
C GLY A 264 20.37 -0.48 2.35
N ILE A 265 20.21 -0.55 1.01
CA ILE A 265 21.18 0.04 0.07
C ILE A 265 21.34 1.55 0.25
N PRO A 266 20.28 2.38 0.24
CA PRO A 266 20.45 3.82 0.39
C PRO A 266 21.05 4.22 1.74
N SER A 267 20.67 3.52 2.82
CA SER A 267 21.22 3.76 4.16
C SER A 267 22.72 3.43 4.22
N ALA A 268 23.14 2.30 3.62
CA ALA A 268 24.55 1.94 3.55
C ALA A 268 25.37 2.97 2.73
N ILE A 269 24.79 3.50 1.64
CA ILE A 269 25.41 4.57 0.84
C ILE A 269 25.59 5.82 1.72
N GLY A 270 24.55 6.24 2.44
CA GLY A 270 24.61 7.39 3.34
C GLY A 270 25.68 7.23 4.45
N TYR A 271 25.71 6.04 5.08
CA TYR A 271 26.71 5.70 6.09
C TYR A 271 28.14 5.77 5.52
N ALA A 272 28.38 5.14 4.37
CA ALA A 272 29.69 5.11 3.72
C ALA A 272 30.16 6.52 3.30
N GLN A 273 29.28 7.32 2.71
CA GLN A 273 29.58 8.70 2.33
C GLN A 273 29.97 9.57 3.51
N LYS A 274 29.27 9.41 4.65
CA LYS A 274 29.52 10.20 5.84
C LYS A 274 30.79 9.81 6.58
N THR A 275 31.13 8.51 6.60
CA THR A 275 32.32 8.00 7.31
C THR A 275 33.58 7.97 6.45
N GLY A 276 33.45 7.98 5.13
CA GLY A 276 34.57 7.72 4.21
C GLY A 276 34.97 6.25 4.10
N ILE A 277 34.29 5.34 4.80
CA ILE A 277 34.54 3.89 4.71
C ILE A 277 34.01 3.40 3.35
N PRO A 278 34.78 2.57 2.60
CA PRO A 278 34.36 2.08 1.30
C PRO A 278 33.04 1.30 1.34
N TYR A 279 32.12 1.63 0.43
CA TYR A 279 30.90 0.86 0.19
C TYR A 279 31.21 -0.34 -0.72
N ALA A 280 30.68 -1.50 -0.38
CA ALA A 280 30.72 -2.68 -1.26
C ALA A 280 29.43 -3.48 -1.18
N GLN A 281 28.97 -3.96 -2.33
CA GLN A 281 27.91 -4.96 -2.38
C GLN A 281 28.48 -6.31 -1.93
N GLY A 282 28.34 -6.63 -0.66
CA GLY A 282 28.84 -7.91 -0.09
C GLY A 282 27.81 -9.04 -0.12
N LEU A 283 26.54 -8.72 -0.33
CA LEU A 283 25.43 -9.66 -0.40
C LEU A 283 24.70 -9.54 -1.74
N VAL A 284 24.31 -10.68 -2.31
CA VAL A 284 23.46 -10.75 -3.51
C VAL A 284 22.12 -11.38 -3.15
N LYS A 285 21.05 -10.72 -3.52
CA LYS A 285 19.68 -11.21 -3.32
C LYS A 285 19.25 -12.04 -4.52
N ASN A 286 18.72 -13.23 -4.24
CA ASN A 286 18.02 -14.03 -5.25
C ASN A 286 16.66 -13.38 -5.54
N ARG A 287 16.50 -12.83 -6.77
CA ARG A 287 15.29 -12.10 -7.20
C ARG A 287 14.05 -12.98 -7.33
N TYR A 288 14.22 -14.29 -7.45
CA TYR A 288 13.13 -15.27 -7.54
C TYR A 288 12.61 -15.75 -6.18
N MET A 289 13.24 -15.31 -5.08
CA MET A 289 12.80 -15.63 -3.73
C MET A 289 11.98 -14.46 -3.16
N GLY A 290 10.70 -14.74 -2.85
CA GLY A 290 9.79 -13.79 -2.19
C GLY A 290 10.15 -13.49 -0.73
N ARG A 291 9.20 -12.93 0.02
CA ARG A 291 9.37 -12.62 1.45
C ARG A 291 9.56 -13.90 2.27
N THR A 292 10.63 -13.95 3.08
CA THR A 292 11.05 -15.16 3.81
C THR A 292 10.60 -15.20 5.26
N PHE A 293 10.33 -14.07 5.87
CA PHE A 293 9.96 -13.98 7.29
C PHE A 293 8.54 -14.49 7.61
N ILE A 294 7.71 -14.77 6.59
CA ILE A 294 6.35 -15.32 6.72
C ILE A 294 6.37 -16.85 6.98
N LYS A 295 7.52 -17.51 6.81
CA LYS A 295 7.60 -18.96 7.02
C LYS A 295 7.31 -19.34 8.47
N PRO A 296 6.50 -20.40 8.72
CA PRO A 296 5.98 -20.71 10.04
C PRO A 296 7.06 -21.16 11.03
N THR A 297 8.09 -21.88 10.57
CA THR A 297 9.13 -22.41 11.46
C THR A 297 10.46 -21.67 11.34
N GLN A 298 11.25 -21.65 12.43
CA GLN A 298 12.59 -21.04 12.45
C GLN A 298 13.53 -21.70 11.42
N LYS A 299 13.50 -23.01 11.31
CA LYS A 299 14.32 -23.77 10.36
C LYS A 299 14.02 -23.41 8.90
N GLU A 300 12.73 -23.23 8.56
CA GLU A 300 12.31 -22.79 7.23
C GLU A 300 12.72 -21.34 6.96
N ARG A 301 12.66 -20.46 7.97
CA ARG A 301 13.15 -19.08 7.85
C ARG A 301 14.65 -19.04 7.58
N GLU A 302 15.45 -19.78 8.34
CA GLU A 302 16.91 -19.87 8.14
C GLU A 302 17.28 -20.42 6.75
N MET A 303 16.60 -21.47 6.30
CA MET A 303 16.80 -22.02 4.95
C MET A 303 16.41 -20.97 3.89
N ALA A 304 15.29 -20.30 4.06
CA ALA A 304 14.83 -19.28 3.14
C ALA A 304 15.78 -18.08 3.07
N VAL A 305 16.36 -17.64 4.19
CA VAL A 305 17.39 -16.59 4.21
C VAL A 305 18.65 -17.05 3.47
N LYS A 306 19.12 -18.28 3.70
CA LYS A 306 20.29 -18.85 2.99
C LYS A 306 20.07 -18.93 1.46
N LEU A 307 18.86 -19.21 1.02
CA LEU A 307 18.51 -19.23 -0.41
C LEU A 307 18.34 -17.83 -1.00
N LYS A 308 17.94 -16.86 -0.16
CA LYS A 308 17.66 -15.50 -0.57
C LYS A 308 18.88 -14.61 -0.65
N LEU A 309 19.79 -14.72 0.34
CA LEU A 309 20.96 -13.85 0.48
C LEU A 309 22.24 -14.67 0.39
N ASN A 310 23.07 -14.38 -0.60
CA ASN A 310 24.33 -15.07 -0.85
C ASN A 310 25.51 -14.11 -0.68
N PRO A 311 26.50 -14.43 0.19
CA PRO A 311 27.66 -13.58 0.39
C PRO A 311 28.63 -13.67 -0.80
N LEU A 312 29.14 -12.53 -1.25
CA LEU A 312 30.24 -12.43 -2.21
C LEU A 312 31.56 -12.66 -1.49
N ARG A 313 31.98 -13.93 -1.38
CA ARG A 313 33.15 -14.35 -0.59
C ARG A 313 34.45 -13.64 -0.98
N HIS A 314 34.66 -13.35 -2.26
CA HIS A 314 35.86 -12.64 -2.75
C HIS A 314 35.91 -11.17 -2.32
N VAL A 315 34.74 -10.55 -2.03
CA VAL A 315 34.65 -9.19 -1.51
C VAL A 315 34.86 -9.18 0.01
N LEU A 316 34.29 -10.14 0.70
CA LEU A 316 34.18 -10.15 2.17
C LEU A 316 35.35 -10.85 2.88
N LYS A 317 36.04 -11.79 2.22
CA LYS A 317 37.09 -12.62 2.88
C LYS A 317 38.20 -11.75 3.49
N GLY A 318 38.39 -11.89 4.79
CA GLY A 318 39.43 -11.19 5.55
C GLY A 318 39.11 -9.72 5.83
N LYS A 319 37.91 -9.26 5.60
CA LYS A 319 37.44 -7.90 5.88
C LYS A 319 36.56 -7.84 7.11
N ARG A 320 36.74 -6.81 7.93
CA ARG A 320 35.80 -6.41 8.96
C ARG A 320 34.68 -5.60 8.26
N VAL A 321 33.43 -5.95 8.47
CA VAL A 321 32.32 -5.31 7.76
C VAL A 321 31.27 -4.82 8.75
N VAL A 322 30.63 -3.69 8.43
CA VAL A 322 29.36 -3.30 9.03
C VAL A 322 28.23 -3.61 8.06
N LEU A 323 27.23 -4.36 8.54
CA LEU A 323 26.01 -4.61 7.78
C LEU A 323 25.00 -3.53 8.12
N ILE A 324 24.44 -2.91 7.09
CA ILE A 324 23.37 -1.89 7.21
C ILE A 324 22.08 -2.47 6.67
N ASP A 325 21.07 -2.50 7.52
CA ASP A 325 19.70 -2.92 7.17
C ASP A 325 18.70 -1.79 7.49
N ASP A 326 17.44 -1.95 7.09
CA ASP A 326 16.36 -0.99 7.38
C ASP A 326 15.76 -1.17 8.78
N SER A 327 15.86 -2.36 9.35
CA SER A 327 15.29 -2.73 10.65
C SER A 327 16.01 -3.91 11.28
N ILE A 328 15.87 -4.09 12.59
CA ILE A 328 16.43 -5.17 13.37
C ILE A 328 15.32 -6.14 13.81
#